data_eb91c8d8c069898c66f59a27b8988747
#
_entry.id   eb91c8d8c069898c66f59a27b8988747
#
_cell.length_a   1.000
_cell.length_b   1.000
_cell.length_c   1.000
_cell.angle_alpha   90.00
_cell.angle_beta   90.00
_cell.angle_gamma   90.00
#
_symmetry.space_group_name_H-M   'P 1'
#
loop_
_entity.id
_entity.type
_entity.pdbx_description
1 polymer ?
#
loop_
_entity_poly.entity_id
_entity_poly.type
_entity_poly.pdbx_seq_one_letter_code
_entity_poly.pdbx_strand_id
1 'polypeptide(L)'
;MRIERYEGPRDAVRWLFELADDSAALLDGYLGEGVVLLVRDGGELVGHAQLVGDELTNMAVVAGRRGQGVGAALVAAVVELARAEGVRTLRVGTGAADVGNLRFYQRQGFRMRSIERDVFIPANGYPEGIFVDGIELRDRVWLDREL
;
A
#
# COMPACT_ATOMS: atom_id res chain seq x y z
N MET A 1 9.21 -18.02 3.11
CA MET A 1 8.31 -16.92 2.75
C MET A 1 7.75 -17.18 1.36
N ARG A 2 6.44 -17.13 1.23
CA ARG A 2 5.75 -17.41 -0.03
C ARG A 2 4.75 -16.30 -0.34
N ILE A 3 4.76 -15.83 -1.60
CA ILE A 3 3.80 -14.84 -2.09
C ILE A 3 2.82 -15.56 -3.00
N GLU A 4 1.52 -15.35 -2.76
CA GLU A 4 0.45 -16.00 -3.52
C GLU A 4 -0.64 -15.00 -3.90
N ARG A 5 -1.27 -15.23 -5.04
CA ARG A 5 -2.47 -14.49 -5.42
C ARG A 5 -3.64 -14.98 -4.59
N TYR A 6 -4.35 -14.04 -3.98
CA TYR A 6 -5.48 -14.37 -3.12
C TYR A 6 -6.80 -14.34 -3.91
N GLU A 7 -7.51 -15.46 -3.90
CA GLU A 7 -8.79 -15.60 -4.59
C GLU A 7 -9.98 -15.72 -3.63
N GLY A 8 -9.73 -15.65 -2.33
CA GLY A 8 -10.76 -15.79 -1.31
C GLY A 8 -11.55 -14.53 -1.01
N PRO A 9 -12.48 -14.59 -0.04
CA PRO A 9 -13.27 -13.43 0.37
C PRO A 9 -12.37 -12.31 0.91
N ARG A 10 -12.58 -11.09 0.43
CA ARG A 10 -11.75 -9.94 0.84
C ARG A 10 -11.95 -9.56 2.30
N ASP A 11 -13.13 -9.84 2.87
CA ASP A 11 -13.38 -9.57 4.29
C ASP A 11 -12.47 -10.39 5.22
N ALA A 12 -12.06 -11.58 4.80
CA ALA A 12 -11.18 -12.44 5.59
C ALA A 12 -9.76 -11.85 5.75
N VAL A 13 -9.36 -10.93 4.86
CA VAL A 13 -8.05 -10.27 4.88
C VAL A 13 -8.15 -8.76 5.09
N ARG A 14 -9.33 -8.25 5.37
CA ARG A 14 -9.58 -6.82 5.62
C ARG A 14 -8.64 -6.25 6.69
N TRP A 15 -8.33 -7.03 7.71
CA TRP A 15 -7.47 -6.60 8.80
C TRP A 15 -6.06 -6.17 8.33
N LEU A 16 -5.55 -6.77 7.26
CA LEU A 16 -4.29 -6.36 6.65
C LEU A 16 -4.41 -4.97 6.02
N PHE A 17 -5.52 -4.73 5.31
CA PHE A 17 -5.78 -3.44 4.66
C PHE A 17 -5.91 -2.32 5.68
N GLU A 18 -6.52 -2.60 6.82
CA GLU A 18 -6.70 -1.64 7.90
C GLU A 18 -5.39 -1.19 8.54
N LEU A 19 -4.32 -1.96 8.37
CA LEU A 19 -2.99 -1.55 8.82
C LEU A 19 -2.45 -0.35 8.02
N ALA A 20 -2.92 -0.17 6.79
CA ALA A 20 -2.44 0.86 5.87
C ALA A 20 -3.45 1.97 5.59
N ASP A 21 -4.74 1.77 5.88
CA ASP A 21 -5.78 2.76 5.62
C ASP A 21 -6.50 3.15 6.91
N ASP A 22 -6.55 4.44 7.19
CA ASP A 22 -7.18 5.01 8.38
C ASP A 22 -8.67 5.29 8.20
N SER A 23 -9.23 5.06 7.01
CA SER A 23 -10.65 5.29 6.72
C SER A 23 -11.36 4.01 6.33
N ALA A 24 -12.21 3.50 7.22
CA ALA A 24 -13.04 2.33 6.96
C ALA A 24 -14.00 2.55 5.79
N ALA A 25 -14.56 3.75 5.68
CA ALA A 25 -15.50 4.08 4.61
C ALA A 25 -14.83 4.07 3.22
N LEU A 26 -13.62 4.62 3.11
CA LEU A 26 -12.88 4.59 1.86
C LEU A 26 -12.43 3.17 1.52
N LEU A 27 -11.98 2.41 2.52
CA LEU A 27 -11.58 1.01 2.33
C LEU A 27 -12.75 0.17 1.80
N ASP A 28 -13.96 0.37 2.31
CA ASP A 28 -15.15 -0.32 1.81
C ASP A 28 -15.33 -0.12 0.30
N GLY A 29 -14.94 1.03 -0.22
CA GLY A 29 -15.08 1.36 -1.63
C GLY A 29 -14.12 0.64 -2.56
N TYR A 30 -12.96 0.19 -2.07
CA TYR A 30 -11.97 -0.44 -2.96
C TYR A 30 -11.48 -1.83 -2.52
N LEU A 31 -11.86 -2.29 -1.34
CA LEU A 31 -11.39 -3.60 -0.80
C LEU A 31 -11.57 -4.74 -1.80
N GLY A 32 -12.69 -4.78 -2.50
CA GLY A 32 -13.04 -5.83 -3.47
C GLY A 32 -12.40 -5.69 -4.84
N GLU A 33 -11.65 -4.63 -5.09
CA GLU A 33 -11.12 -4.35 -6.42
C GLU A 33 -9.76 -5.00 -6.68
N GLY A 34 -9.43 -5.12 -7.96
CA GLY A 34 -8.10 -5.53 -8.42
C GLY A 34 -7.63 -6.89 -7.93
N VAL A 35 -6.32 -7.02 -7.87
CA VAL A 35 -5.63 -8.26 -7.48
C VAL A 35 -4.98 -8.07 -6.12
N VAL A 36 -5.14 -9.04 -5.25
CA VAL A 36 -4.48 -9.07 -3.94
C VAL A 36 -3.43 -10.17 -3.91
N LEU A 37 -2.23 -9.79 -3.48
CA LEU A 37 -1.14 -10.73 -3.18
C LEU A 37 -1.01 -10.83 -1.66
N LEU A 38 -0.80 -12.04 -1.16
CA LEU A 38 -0.53 -12.29 0.26
C LEU A 38 0.87 -12.87 0.42
N VAL A 39 1.51 -12.53 1.53
CA VAL A 39 2.76 -13.16 1.95
C VAL A 39 2.49 -14.05 3.14
N ARG A 40 2.90 -15.31 3.01
CA ARG A 40 2.88 -16.29 4.10
C ARG A 40 4.30 -16.69 4.47
N ASP A 41 4.53 -16.86 5.74
CA ASP A 41 5.77 -17.41 6.27
C ASP A 41 5.43 -18.44 7.35
N GLY A 42 5.75 -19.73 7.08
CA GLY A 42 5.38 -20.81 7.97
C GLY A 42 3.86 -20.95 8.16
N GLY A 43 3.04 -20.60 7.16
CA GLY A 43 1.58 -20.62 7.23
C GLY A 43 0.97 -19.37 7.84
N GLU A 44 1.77 -18.47 8.40
CA GLU A 44 1.31 -17.21 8.97
C GLU A 44 1.22 -16.12 7.92
N LEU A 45 0.13 -15.34 7.93
CA LEU A 45 -0.01 -14.17 7.07
C LEU A 45 0.81 -13.02 7.65
N VAL A 46 1.77 -12.52 6.87
CA VAL A 46 2.68 -11.47 7.32
C VAL A 46 2.62 -10.19 6.51
N GLY A 47 1.89 -10.18 5.41
CA GLY A 47 1.74 -8.97 4.59
C GLY A 47 0.83 -9.19 3.40
N HIS A 48 0.51 -8.07 2.74
CA HIS A 48 -0.32 -8.06 1.53
C HIS A 48 0.01 -6.88 0.65
N ALA A 49 -0.41 -6.95 -0.61
CA ALA A 49 -0.43 -5.84 -1.55
C ALA A 49 -1.62 -5.95 -2.47
N GLN A 50 -2.21 -4.81 -2.83
CA GLN A 50 -3.33 -4.73 -3.77
C GLN A 50 -2.94 -3.90 -4.98
N LEU A 51 -3.09 -4.47 -6.16
CA LEU A 51 -2.92 -3.78 -7.43
C LEU A 51 -4.29 -3.54 -8.06
N VAL A 52 -4.64 -2.28 -8.27
CA VAL A 52 -5.87 -1.89 -8.98
C VAL A 52 -5.46 -1.09 -10.21
N GLY A 53 -5.61 -1.68 -11.40
CA GLY A 53 -5.13 -1.04 -12.63
C GLY A 53 -3.63 -0.80 -12.56
N ASP A 54 -3.22 0.45 -12.62
CA ASP A 54 -1.82 0.88 -12.55
C ASP A 54 -1.36 1.34 -11.16
N GLU A 55 -2.20 1.14 -10.15
CA GLU A 55 -1.95 1.65 -8.80
C GLU A 55 -1.73 0.53 -7.78
N LEU A 56 -0.62 0.64 -7.04
CA LEU A 56 -0.43 -0.10 -5.80
C LEU A 56 -1.27 0.62 -4.73
N THR A 57 -2.50 0.14 -4.53
CA THR A 57 -3.53 0.88 -3.79
C THR A 57 -3.41 0.71 -2.29
N ASN A 58 -3.04 -0.48 -1.83
CA ASN A 58 -2.89 -0.77 -0.40
C ASN A 58 -1.82 -1.83 -0.22
N MET A 59 -0.94 -1.63 0.74
CA MET A 59 0.13 -2.57 1.07
C MET A 59 0.48 -2.45 2.54
N ALA A 60 0.63 -3.56 3.20
CA ALA A 60 1.09 -3.58 4.59
C ALA A 60 1.93 -4.81 4.90
N VAL A 61 2.83 -4.65 5.85
CA VAL A 61 3.59 -5.73 6.50
C VAL A 61 3.27 -5.66 7.98
N VAL A 62 2.94 -6.79 8.58
CA VAL A 62 2.64 -6.84 10.01
C VAL A 62 3.84 -6.34 10.83
N ALA A 63 3.57 -5.66 11.94
CA ALA A 63 4.58 -4.91 12.70
C ALA A 63 5.81 -5.75 13.08
N GLY A 64 5.61 -6.98 13.54
CA GLY A 64 6.68 -7.88 13.96
C GLY A 64 7.56 -8.42 12.83
N ARG A 65 7.20 -8.17 11.58
CA ARG A 65 7.90 -8.67 10.41
C ARG A 65 8.49 -7.57 9.53
N ARG A 66 8.43 -6.32 9.98
CA ARG A 66 9.05 -5.19 9.29
C ARG A 66 10.57 -5.28 9.37
N GLY A 67 11.26 -4.69 8.39
CA GLY A 67 12.71 -4.71 8.33
C GLY A 67 13.32 -6.06 7.92
N GLN A 68 12.51 -7.01 7.44
CA GLN A 68 12.96 -8.36 7.05
C GLN A 68 12.87 -8.61 5.54
N GLY A 69 12.67 -7.56 4.75
CA GLY A 69 12.61 -7.67 3.30
C GLY A 69 11.24 -8.09 2.73
N VAL A 70 10.21 -8.22 3.57
CA VAL A 70 8.85 -8.63 3.13
C VAL A 70 8.26 -7.57 2.20
N GLY A 71 8.36 -6.29 2.56
CA GLY A 71 7.85 -5.19 1.73
C GLY A 71 8.53 -5.12 0.38
N ALA A 72 9.85 -5.26 0.33
CA ALA A 72 10.61 -5.27 -0.92
C ALA A 72 10.19 -6.44 -1.83
N ALA A 73 9.99 -7.62 -1.25
CA ALA A 73 9.52 -8.80 -1.98
C ALA A 73 8.09 -8.59 -2.53
N LEU A 74 7.21 -7.96 -1.76
CA LEU A 74 5.86 -7.62 -2.21
C LEU A 74 5.90 -6.65 -3.39
N VAL A 75 6.69 -5.59 -3.31
CA VAL A 75 6.80 -4.63 -4.42
C VAL A 75 7.34 -5.30 -5.66
N ALA A 76 8.35 -6.16 -5.55
CA ALA A 76 8.88 -6.92 -6.69
C ALA A 76 7.80 -7.79 -7.33
N ALA A 77 6.97 -8.47 -6.53
CA ALA A 77 5.87 -9.29 -7.03
C ALA A 77 4.77 -8.44 -7.69
N VAL A 78 4.45 -7.27 -7.14
CA VAL A 78 3.50 -6.32 -7.76
C VAL A 78 4.03 -5.83 -9.10
N VAL A 79 5.31 -5.51 -9.19
CA VAL A 79 5.95 -5.08 -10.44
C VAL A 79 5.81 -6.16 -11.52
N GLU A 80 6.10 -7.41 -11.19
CA GLU A 80 5.95 -8.53 -12.14
C GLU A 80 4.49 -8.72 -12.57
N LEU A 81 3.56 -8.64 -11.62
CA LEU A 81 2.14 -8.71 -11.92
C LEU A 81 1.70 -7.56 -12.83
N ALA A 82 2.10 -6.34 -12.53
CA ALA A 82 1.77 -5.16 -13.31
C ALA A 82 2.32 -5.24 -14.73
N ARG A 83 3.57 -5.72 -14.89
CA ARG A 83 4.15 -5.96 -16.22
C ARG A 83 3.34 -6.97 -17.02
N ALA A 84 2.93 -8.06 -16.39
CA ALA A 84 2.12 -9.09 -17.05
C ALA A 84 0.75 -8.55 -17.49
N GLU A 85 0.22 -7.55 -16.79
CA GLU A 85 -1.03 -6.88 -17.12
C GLU A 85 -0.86 -5.72 -18.12
N GLY A 86 0.35 -5.47 -18.61
CA GLY A 86 0.64 -4.42 -19.59
C GLY A 86 0.80 -3.02 -19.00
N VAL A 87 0.95 -2.90 -17.68
CA VAL A 87 1.18 -1.62 -17.02
C VAL A 87 2.58 -1.10 -17.35
N ARG A 88 2.66 0.14 -17.81
CA ARG A 88 3.94 0.78 -18.13
C ARG A 88 4.49 1.64 -17.01
N THR A 89 3.61 2.27 -16.25
CA THR A 89 3.98 3.11 -15.13
C THR A 89 3.13 2.70 -13.92
N LEU A 90 3.79 2.22 -12.89
CA LEU A 90 3.15 1.83 -11.63
C LEU A 90 3.15 3.02 -10.69
N ARG A 91 1.99 3.34 -10.13
CA ARG A 91 1.79 4.48 -9.22
C ARG A 91 1.55 4.00 -7.80
N VAL A 92 1.98 4.79 -6.83
CA VAL A 92 1.66 4.62 -5.42
C VAL A 92 1.51 5.97 -4.74
N GLY A 93 0.50 6.10 -3.89
CA GLY A 93 0.31 7.27 -3.05
C GLY A 93 0.58 6.94 -1.59
N THR A 94 1.24 7.83 -0.87
CA THR A 94 1.48 7.67 0.56
C THR A 94 1.41 9.01 1.28
N GLY A 95 1.18 8.99 2.59
CA GLY A 95 1.13 10.21 3.39
C GLY A 95 2.46 10.94 3.40
N ALA A 96 2.41 12.25 3.19
CA ALA A 96 3.61 13.09 3.17
C ALA A 96 4.34 13.09 4.52
N ALA A 97 3.60 12.86 5.61
CA ALA A 97 4.19 12.75 6.95
C ALA A 97 4.92 11.44 7.20
N ASP A 98 4.66 10.42 6.39
CA ASP A 98 5.30 9.11 6.54
C ASP A 98 6.62 9.07 5.77
N VAL A 99 7.65 9.63 6.37
CA VAL A 99 8.99 9.72 5.80
C VAL A 99 9.59 8.32 5.58
N GLY A 100 9.28 7.38 6.45
CA GLY A 100 9.72 5.99 6.32
C GLY A 100 9.19 5.34 5.05
N ASN A 101 7.91 5.53 4.74
CA ASN A 101 7.31 5.03 3.51
C ASN A 101 7.86 5.74 2.26
N LEU A 102 8.08 7.04 2.33
CA LEU A 102 8.70 7.79 1.22
C LEU A 102 10.08 7.21 0.90
N ARG A 103 10.88 6.96 1.91
CA ARG A 103 12.21 6.34 1.74
C ARG A 103 12.09 4.93 1.18
N PHE A 104 11.17 4.14 1.73
CA PHE A 104 10.95 2.77 1.30
C PHE A 104 10.64 2.70 -0.20
N TYR A 105 9.66 3.47 -0.67
CA TYR A 105 9.28 3.45 -2.08
C TYR A 105 10.39 3.94 -3.01
N GLN A 106 11.14 4.97 -2.59
CA GLN A 106 12.28 5.44 -3.38
C GLN A 106 13.36 4.36 -3.50
N ARG A 107 13.61 3.60 -2.44
CA ARG A 107 14.53 2.45 -2.49
C ARG A 107 14.04 1.34 -3.41
N GLN A 108 12.73 1.25 -3.62
CA GLN A 108 12.14 0.29 -4.56
C GLN A 108 12.09 0.84 -6.01
N GLY A 109 12.74 1.96 -6.27
CA GLY A 109 12.84 2.53 -7.61
C GLY A 109 11.73 3.50 -7.99
N PHE A 110 10.87 3.87 -7.07
CA PHE A 110 9.85 4.90 -7.31
C PHE A 110 10.44 6.29 -7.20
N ARG A 111 9.90 7.23 -7.97
CA ARG A 111 10.25 8.63 -7.92
C ARG A 111 9.04 9.46 -7.52
N MET A 112 9.26 10.52 -6.76
CA MET A 112 8.19 11.47 -6.42
C MET A 112 7.70 12.18 -7.68
N ARG A 113 6.38 12.22 -7.86
CA ARG A 113 5.75 12.83 -9.02
C ARG A 113 5.00 14.09 -8.67
N SER A 114 4.13 14.03 -7.66
CA SER A 114 3.26 15.15 -7.33
C SER A 114 2.83 15.10 -5.87
N ILE A 115 2.29 16.22 -5.39
CA ILE A 115 1.74 16.36 -4.06
C ILE A 115 0.27 16.71 -4.19
N GLU A 116 -0.58 15.97 -3.50
CA GLU A 116 -2.00 16.25 -3.39
C GLU A 116 -2.27 16.75 -1.97
N ARG A 117 -2.66 18.00 -1.86
CA ARG A 117 -2.85 18.64 -0.55
C ARG A 117 -4.22 18.31 0.03
N ASP A 118 -4.31 18.28 1.37
CA ASP A 118 -5.55 18.15 2.12
C ASP A 118 -6.35 16.88 1.79
N VAL A 119 -5.66 15.76 1.64
CA VAL A 119 -6.28 14.44 1.39
C VAL A 119 -6.80 13.83 2.67
N PHE A 120 -5.95 13.80 3.71
CA PHE A 120 -6.21 13.06 4.94
C PHE A 120 -6.91 13.95 5.97
N ILE A 121 -8.06 14.48 5.59
CA ILE A 121 -8.86 15.38 6.43
C ILE A 121 -10.26 14.79 6.66
N PRO A 122 -10.97 15.21 7.75
CA PRO A 122 -12.30 14.69 8.05
C PRO A 122 -13.32 14.83 6.92
N ALA A 123 -13.24 15.90 6.12
CA ALA A 123 -14.14 16.11 4.98
C ALA A 123 -14.03 15.00 3.92
N ASN A 124 -12.89 14.29 3.88
CA ASN A 124 -12.65 13.18 2.96
C ASN A 124 -12.80 11.80 3.62
N GLY A 125 -13.33 11.74 4.84
CA GLY A 125 -13.62 10.49 5.54
C GLY A 125 -12.52 9.99 6.46
N TYR A 126 -11.51 10.80 6.74
CA TYR A 126 -10.42 10.44 7.66
C TYR A 126 -10.68 10.97 9.08
N PRO A 127 -10.15 10.29 10.13
CA PRO A 127 -10.17 10.82 11.46
C PRO A 127 -9.41 12.15 11.55
N GLU A 128 -9.79 13.00 12.49
CA GLU A 128 -9.03 14.21 12.79
C GLU A 128 -7.80 13.87 13.62
N GLY A 129 -6.71 14.64 13.44
CA GLY A 129 -5.54 14.57 14.31
C GLY A 129 -4.69 13.31 14.16
N ILE A 130 -4.54 12.79 12.94
CA ILE A 130 -3.61 11.70 12.68
C ILE A 130 -2.20 12.29 12.61
N PHE A 131 -1.28 11.73 13.40
CA PHE A 131 0.13 12.13 13.40
C PHE A 131 1.03 10.94 13.12
N VAL A 132 2.09 11.16 12.36
CA VAL A 132 3.14 10.18 12.09
C VAL A 132 4.47 10.81 12.52
N ASP A 133 5.09 10.24 13.55
CA ASP A 133 6.36 10.73 14.12
C ASP A 133 6.33 12.25 14.40
N GLY A 134 5.22 12.74 14.96
CA GLY A 134 5.05 14.14 15.35
C GLY A 134 4.67 15.08 14.21
N ILE A 135 4.45 14.58 13.01
CA ILE A 135 4.02 15.37 11.85
C ILE A 135 2.56 15.04 11.55
N GLU A 136 1.72 16.07 11.43
CA GLU A 136 0.32 15.86 11.07
C GLU A 136 0.20 15.26 9.67
N LEU A 137 -0.53 14.14 9.57
CA LEU A 137 -0.85 13.52 8.29
C LEU A 137 -1.96 14.33 7.62
N ARG A 138 -1.62 14.96 6.50
CA ARG A 138 -2.53 15.85 5.80
C ARG A 138 -2.50 15.68 4.29
N ASP A 139 -1.30 15.68 3.72
CA ASP A 139 -1.07 15.65 2.28
C ASP A 139 -0.60 14.28 1.81
N ARG A 140 -0.86 13.97 0.53
CA ARG A 140 -0.39 12.75 -0.12
C ARG A 140 0.71 13.07 -1.10
N VAL A 141 1.77 12.27 -1.08
CA VAL A 141 2.78 12.26 -2.14
C VAL A 141 2.46 11.11 -3.10
N TRP A 142 2.37 11.41 -4.38
CA TRP A 142 2.30 10.41 -5.44
C TRP A 142 3.69 10.12 -5.96
N LEU A 143 4.02 8.83 -6.04
CA LEU A 143 5.26 8.36 -6.63
C LEU A 143 4.93 7.43 -7.78
N ASP A 144 5.84 7.32 -8.74
CA ASP A 144 5.70 6.38 -9.82
C ASP A 144 7.02 5.68 -10.16
N ARG A 145 6.89 4.53 -10.82
CA ARG A 145 8.01 3.75 -11.30
C ARG A 145 7.69 3.27 -12.71
N GLU A 146 8.58 3.53 -13.65
CA GLU A 146 8.48 2.96 -14.99
C GLU A 146 8.91 1.49 -14.99
N LEU A 147 8.12 0.66 -15.67
CA LEU A 147 8.32 -0.79 -15.68
C LEU A 147 9.00 -1.29 -16.94
#